data_804c58d45ca49ef1a70445889f79bab7
#
_entry.id   804c58d45ca49ef1a70445889f79bab7
#
_cell.length_a   1.000
_cell.length_b   1.000
_cell.length_c   1.000
_cell.angle_alpha   90.00
_cell.angle_beta   90.00
_cell.angle_gamma   90.00
#
_symmetry.space_group_name_H-M   'P 1'
#
loop_
_entity.id
_entity.type
_entity.pdbx_description
1 polymer ?
#
loop_
_entity_poly.entity_id
_entity_poly.type
_entity_poly.pdbx_seq_one_letter_code
_entity_poly.pdbx_strand_id
1 'polypeptide(L)'
;MSTSDSIVSSQTKQSSWRKSDTTWTLGLFGTAIGAGVLFFPIRAGFGGLIPILLMLVLAYPIAFYCHRALARLCLSGSNPSGNITETVEEHFGKTGGVVITFLYFFAICPLLWIYGVTITNTFMTFWENQLGFAPLNRGFVALFLLLLMAFVIWFGKDLMVKVMSYLVWPFIASLVLISLSLIPYWNSAVIDQVDLGSLSLTGHDGILITVWLGISIMVFSFNFSPIVSSFVVSKREEYEKDFGRDFTERKCSQIISRASMLMVAVVMFFAFSCLFTLSPANMAEAKAQNIPVLSYLANHFASMTGTKTTFAITLEYAASIIALVAIFKSFFGHYLGTLEGLNGLILKFGYKGDKTKVSLGKLNTISMIFIMGSTWVVAYANPNILDLIEAMGAPIIASLLCLLPMYAIRKAPSLAKYRGHLDNVFVTVIGLLTILNIVYKLF
;
A
#
# COMPACT_ATOMS: atom_id res chain seq x y z
N MET A 1 33.99 11.19 38.80
CA MET A 1 32.95 10.87 37.83
C MET A 1 31.75 10.34 38.61
N SER A 2 30.66 11.11 38.69
CA SER A 2 29.57 10.78 39.62
C SER A 2 28.66 9.71 38.99
N THR A 3 27.99 8.95 39.87
CA THR A 3 26.99 7.92 39.50
C THR A 3 25.87 8.48 38.62
N SER A 4 25.60 9.78 38.64
CA SER A 4 24.66 10.46 37.77
C SER A 4 25.12 10.51 36.31
N ASP A 5 26.41 10.70 36.02
CA ASP A 5 26.93 10.75 34.64
C ASP A 5 26.92 9.36 33.98
N SER A 6 27.13 8.29 34.75
CA SER A 6 27.02 6.94 34.24
C SER A 6 25.57 6.51 33.96
N ILE A 7 24.62 6.96 34.77
CA ILE A 7 23.19 6.70 34.57
C ILE A 7 22.66 7.49 33.34
N VAL A 8 23.05 8.75 33.21
CA VAL A 8 22.68 9.59 32.04
C VAL A 8 23.30 9.04 30.77
N SER A 9 24.56 8.59 30.78
CA SER A 9 25.22 7.99 29.62
C SER A 9 24.64 6.63 29.23
N SER A 10 24.19 5.83 30.22
CA SER A 10 23.52 4.55 29.96
C SER A 10 22.10 4.74 29.41
N GLN A 11 21.35 5.71 29.93
CA GLN A 11 20.01 6.05 29.40
C GLN A 11 20.06 6.64 27.99
N THR A 12 21.07 7.47 27.68
CA THR A 12 21.26 8.01 26.32
C THR A 12 21.67 6.94 25.32
N LYS A 13 22.48 5.95 25.70
CA LYS A 13 22.82 4.82 24.85
C LYS A 13 21.64 3.87 24.62
N GLN A 14 20.76 3.67 25.60
CA GLN A 14 19.59 2.80 25.49
C GLN A 14 18.43 3.45 24.70
N SER A 15 18.34 4.80 24.66
CA SER A 15 17.35 5.54 23.86
C SER A 15 17.75 5.74 22.41
N SER A 16 18.98 5.31 22.02
CA SER A 16 19.50 5.44 20.66
C SER A 16 18.69 4.61 19.65
N TRP A 17 18.89 4.90 18.35
CA TRP A 17 18.29 4.13 17.27
C TRP A 17 18.81 2.70 17.24
N ARG A 18 17.92 1.70 17.33
CA ARG A 18 18.24 0.28 17.34
C ARG A 18 18.17 -0.33 15.94
N LYS A 19 18.83 -1.45 15.72
CA LYS A 19 18.75 -2.21 14.46
C LYS A 19 17.31 -2.62 14.15
N SER A 20 16.51 -2.97 15.15
CA SER A 20 15.10 -3.29 15.03
C SER A 20 14.28 -2.12 14.49
N ASP A 21 14.64 -0.86 14.82
CA ASP A 21 13.96 0.34 14.31
C ASP A 21 14.19 0.49 12.80
N THR A 22 15.42 0.22 12.33
CA THR A 22 15.73 0.16 10.89
C THR A 22 14.95 -0.96 10.20
N THR A 23 14.91 -2.15 10.80
CA THR A 23 14.16 -3.29 10.26
C THR A 23 12.69 -2.95 10.09
N TRP A 24 12.07 -2.31 11.10
CA TRP A 24 10.67 -1.88 10.99
C TRP A 24 10.48 -0.73 10.00
N THR A 25 11.40 0.25 9.92
CA THR A 25 11.34 1.30 8.90
C THR A 25 11.26 0.70 7.50
N LEU A 26 12.10 -0.28 7.20
CA LEU A 26 12.12 -0.97 5.92
C LEU A 26 10.94 -1.92 5.72
N GLY A 27 10.47 -2.54 6.80
CA GLY A 27 9.28 -3.39 6.75
C GLY A 27 8.02 -2.60 6.41
N LEU A 28 7.81 -1.43 7.04
CA LEU A 28 6.72 -0.50 6.71
C LEU A 28 6.82 -0.04 5.26
N PHE A 29 7.99 0.43 4.83
CA PHE A 29 8.25 0.81 3.44
C PHE A 29 7.95 -0.34 2.48
N GLY A 30 8.50 -1.54 2.74
CA GLY A 30 8.33 -2.69 1.86
C GLY A 30 6.89 -3.19 1.75
N THR A 31 6.07 -2.99 2.78
CA THR A 31 4.65 -3.35 2.76
C THR A 31 3.84 -2.41 1.88
N ALA A 32 4.13 -1.11 1.92
CA ALA A 32 3.42 -0.13 1.10
C ALA A 32 3.68 -0.31 -0.40
N ILE A 33 4.91 -0.68 -0.76
CA ILE A 33 5.27 -0.75 -2.18
C ILE A 33 4.73 -2.02 -2.84
N GLY A 34 3.70 -1.83 -3.67
CA GLY A 34 3.00 -2.88 -4.42
C GLY A 34 2.36 -2.32 -5.69
N ALA A 35 1.23 -2.92 -6.12
CA ALA A 35 0.51 -2.49 -7.32
C ALA A 35 0.17 -0.99 -7.30
N GLY A 36 -0.22 -0.44 -6.14
CA GLY A 36 -0.55 0.98 -6.03
C GLY A 36 0.54 1.90 -6.55
N VAL A 37 1.79 1.64 -6.18
CA VAL A 37 2.95 2.43 -6.65
C VAL A 37 3.12 2.35 -8.16
N LEU A 38 2.79 1.21 -8.76
CA LEU A 38 2.91 1.00 -10.20
C LEU A 38 1.77 1.64 -11.01
N PHE A 39 0.64 1.97 -10.35
CA PHE A 39 -0.48 2.71 -10.96
C PHE A 39 -0.48 4.20 -10.61
N PHE A 40 0.25 4.61 -9.59
CA PHE A 40 0.33 6.00 -9.15
C PHE A 40 0.78 6.96 -10.27
N PRO A 41 1.86 6.67 -11.05
CA PRO A 41 2.27 7.55 -12.14
C PRO A 41 1.20 7.74 -13.21
N ILE A 42 0.43 6.68 -13.51
CA ILE A 42 -0.66 6.73 -14.51
C ILE A 42 -1.69 7.77 -14.07
N ARG A 43 -2.15 7.71 -12.83
CA ARG A 43 -3.14 8.66 -12.32
C ARG A 43 -2.59 10.08 -12.19
N ALA A 44 -1.38 10.21 -11.66
CA ALA A 44 -0.74 11.50 -11.49
C ALA A 44 -0.47 12.19 -12.83
N GLY A 45 -0.25 11.41 -13.90
CA GLY A 45 0.07 11.93 -15.23
C GLY A 45 -1.10 12.52 -16.01
N PHE A 46 -2.35 12.22 -15.66
CA PHE A 46 -3.51 12.70 -16.40
C PHE A 46 -3.68 14.22 -16.40
N GLY A 47 -3.27 14.90 -15.35
CA GLY A 47 -3.40 16.35 -15.23
C GLY A 47 -2.10 17.12 -15.49
N GLY A 48 -1.04 16.45 -15.94
CA GLY A 48 0.25 17.07 -16.21
C GLY A 48 1.05 17.40 -14.95
N LEU A 49 1.92 18.42 -15.03
CA LEU A 49 2.92 18.74 -14.01
C LEU A 49 2.31 19.29 -12.70
N ILE A 50 1.29 20.16 -12.79
CA ILE A 50 0.75 20.83 -11.59
C ILE A 50 0.11 19.84 -10.60
N PRO A 51 -0.77 18.92 -10.99
CA PRO A 51 -1.31 17.92 -10.08
C PRO A 51 -0.26 17.10 -9.37
N ILE A 52 0.80 16.63 -10.05
CA ILE A 52 1.83 15.82 -9.40
C ILE A 52 2.65 16.64 -8.39
N LEU A 53 2.90 17.93 -8.65
CA LEU A 53 3.56 18.82 -7.67
C LEU A 53 2.68 19.00 -6.42
N LEU A 54 1.37 19.17 -6.58
CA LEU A 54 0.44 19.22 -5.45
C LEU A 54 0.40 17.89 -4.69
N MET A 55 0.39 16.76 -5.42
CA MET A 55 0.48 15.44 -4.81
C MET A 55 1.80 15.22 -4.07
N LEU A 56 2.94 15.74 -4.57
CA LEU A 56 4.22 15.69 -3.87
C LEU A 56 4.15 16.38 -2.50
N VAL A 57 3.52 17.57 -2.42
CA VAL A 57 3.33 18.29 -1.15
C VAL A 57 2.45 17.50 -0.19
N LEU A 58 1.40 16.82 -0.69
CA LEU A 58 0.47 16.04 0.12
C LEU A 58 1.01 14.64 0.49
N ALA A 59 1.95 14.09 -0.26
CA ALA A 59 2.40 12.71 -0.13
C ALA A 59 2.93 12.37 1.28
N TYR A 60 3.88 13.18 1.79
CA TYR A 60 4.42 12.95 3.13
C TYR A 60 3.38 13.16 4.25
N PRO A 61 2.61 14.25 4.29
CA PRO A 61 1.52 14.41 5.26
C PRO A 61 0.53 13.24 5.26
N ILE A 62 0.08 12.75 4.11
CA ILE A 62 -0.82 11.61 4.00
C ILE A 62 -0.16 10.36 4.57
N ALA A 63 1.04 10.01 4.08
CA ALA A 63 1.76 8.83 4.52
C ALA A 63 2.07 8.85 6.03
N PHE A 64 2.47 10.00 6.56
CA PHE A 64 2.89 10.12 7.96
C PHE A 64 1.70 10.26 8.93
N TYR A 65 0.84 11.27 8.75
CA TYR A 65 -0.18 11.59 9.75
C TYR A 65 -1.24 10.50 9.86
N CYS A 66 -1.67 9.90 8.74
CA CYS A 66 -2.68 8.85 8.78
C CYS A 66 -2.16 7.60 9.51
N HIS A 67 -0.94 7.15 9.20
CA HIS A 67 -0.38 5.96 9.86
C HIS A 67 0.02 6.23 11.32
N ARG A 68 0.47 7.45 11.65
CA ARG A 68 0.71 7.85 13.03
C ARG A 68 -0.58 7.82 13.85
N ALA A 69 -1.68 8.29 13.29
CA ALA A 69 -2.99 8.25 13.94
C ALA A 69 -3.43 6.80 14.23
N LEU A 70 -3.25 5.90 13.27
CA LEU A 70 -3.53 4.48 13.45
C LEU A 70 -2.61 3.85 14.52
N ALA A 71 -1.32 4.18 14.51
CA ALA A 71 -0.37 3.71 15.53
C ALA A 71 -0.75 4.21 16.94
N ARG A 72 -1.19 5.45 17.09
CA ARG A 72 -1.71 5.99 18.37
C ARG A 72 -2.94 5.22 18.87
N LEU A 73 -3.84 4.84 17.95
CA LEU A 73 -4.97 3.96 18.29
C LEU A 73 -4.47 2.60 18.80
N CYS A 74 -3.57 1.94 18.08
CA CYS A 74 -3.01 0.66 18.51
C CYS A 74 -2.27 0.75 19.86
N LEU A 75 -1.57 1.86 20.12
CA LEU A 75 -0.88 2.11 21.40
C LEU A 75 -1.85 2.35 22.57
N SER A 76 -3.10 2.72 22.32
CA SER A 76 -4.04 3.11 23.37
C SER A 76 -4.65 1.95 24.14
N GLY A 77 -4.54 0.71 23.64
CA GLY A 77 -5.01 -0.48 24.31
C GLY A 77 -4.26 -0.78 25.63
N SER A 78 -4.96 -1.38 26.59
CA SER A 78 -4.38 -1.76 27.88
C SER A 78 -3.41 -2.95 27.75
N ASN A 79 -3.74 -3.93 26.88
CA ASN A 79 -2.89 -5.10 26.65
C ASN A 79 -1.70 -4.74 25.73
N PRO A 80 -0.43 -4.83 26.21
CA PRO A 80 0.75 -4.54 25.39
C PRO A 80 0.91 -5.42 24.16
N SER A 81 0.45 -6.67 24.23
CA SER A 81 0.48 -7.64 23.12
C SER A 81 -0.83 -7.69 22.33
N GLY A 82 -1.79 -6.82 22.67
CA GLY A 82 -3.10 -6.73 22.03
C GLY A 82 -3.02 -6.12 20.63
N ASN A 83 -3.72 -6.74 19.68
CA ASN A 83 -3.84 -6.21 18.32
C ASN A 83 -4.90 -5.10 18.21
N ILE A 84 -5.02 -4.49 17.02
CA ILE A 84 -5.97 -3.40 16.77
C ILE A 84 -7.43 -3.81 17.06
N THR A 85 -7.82 -5.05 16.79
CA THR A 85 -9.21 -5.51 17.00
C THR A 85 -9.53 -5.60 18.49
N GLU A 86 -8.59 -6.06 19.31
CA GLU A 86 -8.70 -6.08 20.77
C GLU A 86 -8.77 -4.66 21.35
N THR A 87 -7.91 -3.77 20.87
CA THR A 87 -7.92 -2.36 21.30
C THR A 87 -9.24 -1.67 20.98
N VAL A 88 -9.81 -1.90 19.80
CA VAL A 88 -11.11 -1.33 19.42
C VAL A 88 -12.24 -1.97 20.23
N GLU A 89 -12.18 -3.27 20.50
CA GLU A 89 -13.14 -3.93 21.37
C GLU A 89 -13.09 -3.43 22.83
N GLU A 90 -11.90 -3.14 23.33
CA GLU A 90 -11.72 -2.51 24.67
C GLU A 90 -12.39 -1.14 24.74
N HIS A 91 -12.23 -0.30 23.71
CA HIS A 91 -12.76 1.06 23.71
C HIS A 91 -14.25 1.17 23.38
N PHE A 92 -14.76 0.28 22.54
CA PHE A 92 -16.10 0.38 21.93
C PHE A 92 -16.97 -0.86 22.13
N GLY A 93 -16.51 -1.81 22.94
CA GLY A 93 -17.24 -3.03 23.27
C GLY A 93 -17.25 -4.05 22.11
N LYS A 94 -17.96 -5.16 22.33
CA LYS A 94 -18.02 -6.30 21.38
C LYS A 94 -18.51 -5.90 20.00
N THR A 95 -19.48 -5.01 19.90
CA THR A 95 -19.97 -4.50 18.60
C THR A 95 -18.87 -3.76 17.84
N GLY A 96 -18.08 -2.91 18.51
CA GLY A 96 -16.92 -2.25 17.94
C GLY A 96 -15.88 -3.29 17.44
N GLY A 97 -15.60 -4.33 18.23
CA GLY A 97 -14.72 -5.42 17.83
C GLY A 97 -15.20 -6.20 16.59
N VAL A 98 -16.50 -6.37 16.41
CA VAL A 98 -17.08 -7.00 15.20
C VAL A 98 -16.93 -6.07 13.99
N VAL A 99 -17.30 -4.80 14.14
CA VAL A 99 -17.22 -3.80 13.06
C VAL A 99 -15.79 -3.66 12.56
N ILE A 100 -14.79 -3.55 13.46
CA ILE A 100 -13.40 -3.44 13.03
C ILE A 100 -12.89 -4.70 12.33
N THR A 101 -13.30 -5.90 12.78
CA THR A 101 -12.90 -7.15 12.12
C THR A 101 -13.46 -7.20 10.70
N PHE A 102 -14.69 -6.75 10.51
CA PHE A 102 -15.31 -6.62 9.19
C PHE A 102 -14.57 -5.60 8.32
N LEU A 103 -14.36 -4.38 8.84
CA LEU A 103 -13.60 -3.34 8.12
C LEU A 103 -12.19 -3.80 7.75
N TYR A 104 -11.51 -4.51 8.66
CA TYR A 104 -10.16 -5.01 8.42
C TYR A 104 -10.12 -6.02 7.28
N PHE A 105 -11.05 -6.98 7.25
CA PHE A 105 -11.17 -7.94 6.15
C PHE A 105 -11.46 -7.23 4.83
N PHE A 106 -12.46 -6.37 4.79
CA PHE A 106 -12.86 -5.66 3.56
C PHE A 106 -11.85 -4.58 3.14
N ALA A 107 -11.02 -4.07 4.05
CA ALA A 107 -9.92 -3.17 3.68
C ALA A 107 -8.79 -3.89 2.93
N ILE A 108 -8.60 -5.20 3.18
CA ILE A 108 -7.45 -5.93 2.63
C ILE A 108 -7.86 -6.89 1.50
N CYS A 109 -9.03 -7.53 1.57
CA CYS A 109 -9.47 -8.51 0.58
C CYS A 109 -9.53 -7.95 -0.87
N PRO A 110 -10.10 -6.76 -1.13
CA PRO A 110 -10.11 -6.19 -2.48
C PRO A 110 -8.72 -5.91 -3.06
N LEU A 111 -7.70 -5.71 -2.21
CA LEU A 111 -6.32 -5.54 -2.67
C LEU A 111 -5.80 -6.82 -3.33
N LEU A 112 -6.19 -8.00 -2.81
CA LEU A 112 -5.81 -9.27 -3.45
C LEU A 112 -6.46 -9.42 -4.82
N TRP A 113 -7.69 -8.96 -4.98
CA TRP A 113 -8.35 -8.94 -6.29
C TRP A 113 -7.59 -8.04 -7.28
N ILE A 114 -7.21 -6.83 -6.83
CA ILE A 114 -6.38 -5.90 -7.61
C ILE A 114 -5.05 -6.54 -8.00
N TYR A 115 -4.37 -7.21 -7.07
CA TYR A 115 -3.11 -7.92 -7.37
C TYR A 115 -3.32 -9.08 -8.34
N GLY A 116 -4.42 -9.83 -8.22
CA GLY A 116 -4.77 -10.92 -9.14
C GLY A 116 -4.99 -10.42 -10.58
N VAL A 117 -5.73 -9.33 -10.75
CA VAL A 117 -5.91 -8.68 -12.06
C VAL A 117 -4.58 -8.17 -12.60
N THR A 118 -3.83 -7.45 -11.76
CA THR A 118 -2.57 -6.80 -12.15
C THR A 118 -1.52 -7.82 -12.58
N ILE A 119 -1.32 -8.92 -11.83
CA ILE A 119 -0.30 -9.92 -12.18
C ILE A 119 -0.67 -10.65 -13.47
N THR A 120 -1.97 -10.92 -13.68
CA THR A 120 -2.46 -11.55 -14.91
C THR A 120 -2.21 -10.66 -16.12
N ASN A 121 -2.58 -9.37 -16.03
CA ASN A 121 -2.35 -8.41 -17.11
C ASN A 121 -0.86 -8.24 -17.41
N THR A 122 -0.05 -8.06 -16.37
CA THR A 122 1.41 -7.90 -16.51
C THR A 122 2.05 -9.12 -17.18
N PHE A 123 1.65 -10.33 -16.78
CA PHE A 123 2.17 -11.56 -17.36
C PHE A 123 1.74 -11.74 -18.82
N MET A 124 0.46 -11.52 -19.13
CA MET A 124 -0.05 -11.61 -20.50
C MET A 124 0.66 -10.60 -21.43
N THR A 125 0.79 -9.36 -20.98
CA THR A 125 1.51 -8.31 -21.72
C THR A 125 2.98 -8.70 -21.97
N PHE A 126 3.67 -9.24 -20.95
CA PHE A 126 5.04 -9.72 -21.08
C PHE A 126 5.14 -10.89 -22.06
N TRP A 127 4.22 -11.83 -21.99
CA TRP A 127 4.16 -13.00 -22.86
C TRP A 127 3.96 -12.62 -24.33
N GLU A 128 3.04 -11.71 -24.60
CA GLU A 128 2.66 -11.31 -25.94
C GLU A 128 3.63 -10.29 -26.56
N ASN A 129 3.99 -9.25 -25.83
CA ASN A 129 4.72 -8.10 -26.38
C ASN A 129 6.24 -8.24 -26.28
N GLN A 130 6.78 -8.82 -25.19
CA GLN A 130 8.22 -8.97 -25.02
C GLN A 130 8.73 -10.32 -25.53
N LEU A 131 7.99 -11.40 -25.26
CA LEU A 131 8.40 -12.73 -25.72
C LEU A 131 7.88 -13.08 -27.12
N GLY A 132 6.90 -12.33 -27.65
CA GLY A 132 6.36 -12.51 -29.01
C GLY A 132 5.53 -13.77 -29.20
N PHE A 133 4.99 -14.35 -28.13
CA PHE A 133 4.16 -15.55 -28.21
C PHE A 133 2.69 -15.24 -28.49
N ALA A 134 1.95 -16.23 -28.99
CA ALA A 134 0.51 -16.13 -29.20
C ALA A 134 -0.25 -15.86 -27.90
N PRO A 135 -1.37 -15.10 -27.95
CA PRO A 135 -2.21 -14.82 -26.79
C PRO A 135 -2.68 -16.09 -26.08
N LEU A 136 -2.63 -16.08 -24.75
CA LEU A 136 -3.09 -17.17 -23.89
C LEU A 136 -4.51 -16.91 -23.39
N ASN A 137 -5.23 -17.98 -23.05
CA ASN A 137 -6.51 -17.84 -22.38
C ASN A 137 -6.32 -17.24 -20.97
N ARG A 138 -6.95 -16.09 -20.73
CA ARG A 138 -6.85 -15.33 -19.48
C ARG A 138 -7.17 -16.15 -18.22
N GLY A 139 -8.24 -16.97 -18.29
CA GLY A 139 -8.66 -17.79 -17.16
C GLY A 139 -7.60 -18.80 -16.73
N PHE A 140 -6.93 -19.45 -17.72
CA PHE A 140 -5.82 -20.36 -17.44
C PHE A 140 -4.60 -19.64 -16.89
N VAL A 141 -4.23 -18.48 -17.46
CA VAL A 141 -3.10 -17.67 -16.94
C VAL A 141 -3.35 -17.25 -15.52
N ALA A 142 -4.52 -16.68 -15.21
CA ALA A 142 -4.88 -16.28 -13.87
C ALA A 142 -4.85 -17.45 -12.88
N LEU A 143 -5.42 -18.60 -13.28
CA LEU A 143 -5.41 -19.82 -12.45
C LEU A 143 -3.98 -20.30 -12.19
N PHE A 144 -3.16 -20.40 -13.22
CA PHE A 144 -1.76 -20.83 -13.10
C PHE A 144 -0.96 -19.94 -12.14
N LEU A 145 -1.05 -18.61 -12.29
CA LEU A 145 -0.34 -17.67 -11.43
C LEU A 145 -0.81 -17.74 -9.98
N LEU A 146 -2.12 -17.86 -9.76
CA LEU A 146 -2.67 -18.01 -8.41
C LEU A 146 -2.32 -19.37 -7.78
N LEU A 147 -2.26 -20.45 -8.55
CA LEU A 147 -1.78 -21.75 -8.06
C LEU A 147 -0.30 -21.70 -7.69
N LEU A 148 0.53 -20.98 -8.47
CA LEU A 148 1.93 -20.74 -8.11
C LEU A 148 2.07 -19.99 -6.79
N MET A 149 1.23 -18.97 -6.55
CA MET A 149 1.17 -18.27 -5.27
C MET A 149 0.66 -19.17 -4.14
N ALA A 150 -0.40 -19.95 -4.39
CA ALA A 150 -0.94 -20.90 -3.44
C ALA A 150 0.09 -21.99 -3.06
N PHE A 151 0.93 -22.41 -3.99
CA PHE A 151 2.04 -23.33 -3.75
C PHE A 151 3.04 -22.74 -2.73
N VAL A 152 3.44 -21.46 -2.88
CA VAL A 152 4.31 -20.81 -1.89
C VAL A 152 3.62 -20.71 -0.53
N ILE A 153 2.32 -20.38 -0.50
CA ILE A 153 1.53 -20.29 0.73
C ILE A 153 1.45 -21.65 1.45
N TRP A 154 1.37 -22.74 0.69
CA TRP A 154 1.32 -24.11 1.24
C TRP A 154 2.52 -24.44 2.12
N PHE A 155 3.72 -23.92 1.80
CA PHE A 155 4.91 -24.11 2.64
C PHE A 155 4.90 -23.28 3.93
N GLY A 156 3.86 -22.48 4.15
CA GLY A 156 3.63 -21.80 5.41
C GLY A 156 4.13 -20.35 5.47
N LYS A 157 3.76 -19.72 6.59
CA LYS A 157 4.00 -18.29 6.85
C LYS A 157 5.48 -17.92 6.78
N ASP A 158 6.37 -18.78 7.27
CA ASP A 158 7.80 -18.49 7.35
C ASP A 158 8.45 -18.33 5.97
N LEU A 159 8.07 -19.19 5.00
CA LEU A 159 8.54 -19.04 3.63
C LEU A 159 8.01 -17.77 2.98
N MET A 160 6.72 -17.46 3.15
CA MET A 160 6.14 -16.22 2.63
C MET A 160 6.88 -14.99 3.15
N VAL A 161 7.11 -14.90 4.47
CA VAL A 161 7.82 -13.79 5.10
C VAL A 161 9.27 -13.68 4.60
N LYS A 162 9.96 -14.80 4.44
CA LYS A 162 11.31 -14.83 3.86
C LYS A 162 11.32 -14.30 2.43
N VAL A 163 10.44 -14.81 1.57
CA VAL A 163 10.32 -14.35 0.16
C VAL A 163 10.06 -12.85 0.11
N MET A 164 9.09 -12.37 0.88
CA MET A 164 8.79 -10.94 0.96
C MET A 164 10.02 -10.11 1.37
N SER A 165 10.72 -10.52 2.42
CA SER A 165 11.86 -9.79 2.97
C SER A 165 13.04 -9.73 2.01
N TYR A 166 13.35 -10.84 1.34
CA TYR A 166 14.42 -10.88 0.33
C TYR A 166 14.13 -10.03 -0.90
N LEU A 167 12.86 -9.90 -1.30
CA LEU A 167 12.46 -9.16 -2.49
C LEU A 167 12.35 -7.64 -2.26
N VAL A 168 12.30 -7.16 -1.02
CA VAL A 168 12.15 -5.72 -0.73
C VAL A 168 13.33 -4.91 -1.26
N TRP A 169 14.56 -5.30 -0.91
CA TRP A 169 15.77 -4.55 -1.29
C TRP A 169 16.04 -4.52 -2.79
N PRO A 170 16.03 -5.67 -3.50
CA PRO A 170 16.13 -5.65 -4.95
C PRO A 170 15.07 -4.79 -5.62
N PHE A 171 13.84 -4.81 -5.10
CA PHE A 171 12.76 -4.03 -5.64
C PHE A 171 12.96 -2.51 -5.45
N ILE A 172 13.38 -2.07 -4.26
CA ILE A 172 13.72 -0.67 -4.02
C ILE A 172 14.83 -0.22 -4.98
N ALA A 173 15.91 -1.01 -5.03
CA ALA A 173 17.04 -0.72 -5.90
C ALA A 173 16.60 -0.65 -7.38
N SER A 174 15.75 -1.57 -7.82
CA SER A 174 15.26 -1.58 -9.20
C SER A 174 14.40 -0.37 -9.55
N LEU A 175 13.52 0.09 -8.65
CA LEU A 175 12.75 1.32 -8.89
C LEU A 175 13.66 2.54 -9.02
N VAL A 176 14.65 2.67 -8.15
CA VAL A 176 15.62 3.77 -8.21
C VAL A 176 16.46 3.69 -9.50
N LEU A 177 16.95 2.50 -9.84
CA LEU A 177 17.74 2.29 -11.06
C LEU A 177 16.92 2.56 -12.32
N ILE A 178 15.68 2.09 -12.40
CA ILE A 178 14.79 2.43 -13.52
C ILE A 178 14.59 3.94 -13.58
N SER A 179 14.30 4.60 -12.46
CA SER A 179 14.08 6.05 -12.44
C SER A 179 15.30 6.82 -12.95
N LEU A 180 16.51 6.43 -12.52
CA LEU A 180 17.75 7.03 -13.00
C LEU A 180 17.98 6.76 -14.49
N SER A 181 17.69 5.56 -14.95
CA SER A 181 17.87 5.16 -16.32
C SER A 181 16.88 5.78 -17.30
N LEU A 182 15.77 6.30 -16.82
CA LEU A 182 14.80 7.06 -17.61
C LEU A 182 15.24 8.52 -17.84
N ILE A 183 16.17 9.06 -17.05
CA ILE A 183 16.60 10.49 -17.17
C ILE A 183 17.01 10.89 -18.60
N PRO A 184 17.79 10.08 -19.36
CA PRO A 184 18.13 10.41 -20.74
C PRO A 184 16.95 10.50 -21.72
N TYR A 185 15.80 9.95 -21.34
CA TYR A 185 14.58 9.94 -22.15
C TYR A 185 13.55 10.99 -21.68
N TRP A 186 13.90 11.83 -20.70
CA TRP A 186 13.02 12.90 -20.24
C TRP A 186 12.81 13.90 -21.36
N ASN A 187 11.56 14.35 -21.51
CA ASN A 187 11.12 15.32 -22.48
C ASN A 187 10.25 16.39 -21.83
N SER A 188 9.96 17.46 -22.56
CA SER A 188 9.18 18.60 -22.06
C SER A 188 7.65 18.42 -22.19
N ALA A 189 7.16 17.33 -22.76
CA ALA A 189 5.75 17.16 -23.07
C ALA A 189 4.79 17.39 -21.87
N VAL A 190 5.22 17.03 -20.65
CA VAL A 190 4.45 17.26 -19.44
C VAL A 190 4.49 18.74 -19.01
N ILE A 191 5.54 19.49 -19.37
CA ILE A 191 5.69 20.91 -19.07
C ILE A 191 4.90 21.74 -20.08
N ASP A 192 4.98 21.38 -21.36
CA ASP A 192 4.34 22.09 -22.47
C ASP A 192 2.80 22.05 -22.38
N GLN A 193 2.26 21.09 -21.64
CA GLN A 193 0.82 20.95 -21.37
C GLN A 193 0.33 21.66 -20.11
N VAL A 194 1.18 22.50 -19.48
CA VAL A 194 0.73 23.30 -18.32
C VAL A 194 -0.23 24.40 -18.78
N ASP A 195 -1.53 24.15 -18.62
CA ASP A 195 -2.57 25.15 -18.79
C ASP A 195 -3.13 25.59 -17.43
N LEU A 196 -2.72 26.79 -16.99
CA LEU A 196 -3.22 27.39 -15.75
C LEU A 196 -4.70 27.82 -15.87
N GLY A 197 -5.23 27.93 -17.08
CA GLY A 197 -6.65 28.23 -17.33
C GLY A 197 -7.57 27.03 -17.05
N SER A 198 -7.02 25.80 -17.01
CA SER A 198 -7.76 24.57 -16.74
C SER A 198 -8.01 24.27 -15.26
N LEU A 199 -7.99 25.27 -14.38
CA LEU A 199 -8.51 25.17 -12.98
C LEU A 199 -10.01 24.83 -12.93
N SER A 200 -10.54 24.20 -13.97
CA SER A 200 -11.93 23.78 -14.07
C SER A 200 -12.24 22.66 -13.08
N LEU A 201 -13.33 22.85 -12.34
CA LEU A 201 -13.98 21.77 -11.55
C LEU A 201 -14.79 20.82 -12.45
N THR A 202 -14.95 21.17 -13.72
CA THR A 202 -15.81 20.45 -14.68
C THR A 202 -14.94 19.81 -15.77
N GLY A 203 -14.96 18.48 -15.82
CA GLY A 203 -14.23 17.67 -16.80
C GLY A 203 -13.23 16.70 -16.15
N HIS A 204 -13.05 15.55 -16.76
CA HIS A 204 -12.20 14.47 -16.22
C HIS A 204 -10.71 14.85 -16.09
N ASP A 205 -10.27 15.93 -16.70
CA ASP A 205 -8.86 16.34 -16.79
C ASP A 205 -8.54 17.62 -16.01
N GLY A 206 -9.50 18.15 -15.21
CA GLY A 206 -9.27 19.33 -14.37
C GLY A 206 -8.25 19.08 -13.26
N ILE A 207 -7.39 20.06 -12.97
CA ILE A 207 -6.34 19.98 -11.95
C ILE A 207 -6.89 19.51 -10.60
N LEU A 208 -7.99 20.12 -10.15
CA LEU A 208 -8.60 19.81 -8.85
C LEU A 208 -9.16 18.38 -8.78
N ILE A 209 -9.80 17.92 -9.86
CA ILE A 209 -10.32 16.53 -9.94
C ILE A 209 -9.16 15.55 -9.98
N THR A 210 -8.13 15.82 -10.77
CA THR A 210 -6.93 14.96 -10.83
C THR A 210 -6.26 14.84 -9.46
N VAL A 211 -6.10 15.93 -8.72
CA VAL A 211 -5.54 15.92 -7.36
C VAL A 211 -6.47 15.18 -6.41
N TRP A 212 -7.77 15.42 -6.45
CA TRP A 212 -8.74 14.73 -5.59
C TRP A 212 -8.73 13.22 -5.80
N LEU A 213 -8.82 12.76 -7.04
CA LEU A 213 -8.70 11.34 -7.35
C LEU A 213 -7.29 10.81 -7.03
N GLY A 214 -6.26 11.66 -7.20
CA GLY A 214 -4.89 11.39 -6.79
C GLY A 214 -4.73 11.14 -5.29
N ILE A 215 -5.52 11.78 -4.42
CA ILE A 215 -5.55 11.52 -2.98
C ILE A 215 -5.89 10.04 -2.72
N SER A 216 -6.87 9.49 -3.42
CA SER A 216 -7.25 8.08 -3.24
C SER A 216 -6.13 7.13 -3.62
N ILE A 217 -5.47 7.35 -4.76
CA ILE A 217 -4.35 6.48 -5.13
C ILE A 217 -3.14 6.68 -4.22
N MET A 218 -2.92 7.89 -3.67
CA MET A 218 -1.87 8.09 -2.64
C MET A 218 -2.18 7.34 -1.36
N VAL A 219 -3.43 7.39 -0.85
CA VAL A 219 -3.86 6.62 0.33
C VAL A 219 -3.66 5.12 0.10
N PHE A 220 -3.92 4.64 -1.11
CA PHE A 220 -3.69 3.24 -1.49
C PHE A 220 -2.20 2.90 -1.65
N SER A 221 -1.44 3.74 -2.37
CA SER A 221 -0.04 3.46 -2.75
C SER A 221 0.93 3.59 -1.58
N PHE A 222 0.63 4.46 -0.61
CA PHE A 222 1.44 4.68 0.59
C PHE A 222 0.93 3.87 1.79
N ASN A 223 0.05 2.88 1.56
CA ASN A 223 -0.60 2.14 2.64
C ASN A 223 0.28 1.02 3.20
N PHE A 224 0.65 1.13 4.47
CA PHE A 224 1.25 0.07 5.27
C PHE A 224 0.44 -0.27 6.53
N SER A 225 -0.84 0.13 6.56
CA SER A 225 -1.74 -0.14 7.69
C SER A 225 -1.84 -1.62 8.08
N PRO A 226 -1.71 -2.62 7.16
CA PRO A 226 -1.82 -4.04 7.53
C PRO A 226 -0.81 -4.50 8.58
N ILE A 227 0.37 -3.86 8.65
CA ILE A 227 1.41 -4.24 9.62
C ILE A 227 1.60 -3.25 10.77
N VAL A 228 0.85 -2.14 10.81
CA VAL A 228 0.99 -1.12 11.87
C VAL A 228 0.69 -1.70 13.24
N SER A 229 -0.33 -2.55 13.37
CA SER A 229 -0.67 -3.19 14.65
C SER A 229 0.48 -4.06 15.17
N SER A 230 1.02 -4.95 14.33
CA SER A 230 2.16 -5.81 14.69
C SER A 230 3.44 -5.01 14.98
N PHE A 231 3.68 -3.94 14.24
CA PHE A 231 4.76 -2.99 14.48
C PHE A 231 4.65 -2.34 15.86
N VAL A 232 3.48 -1.84 16.22
CA VAL A 232 3.23 -1.20 17.51
C VAL A 232 3.42 -2.18 18.67
N VAL A 233 2.86 -3.40 18.55
CA VAL A 233 3.05 -4.45 19.56
C VAL A 233 4.55 -4.73 19.78
N SER A 234 5.30 -4.94 18.71
CA SER A 234 6.76 -5.16 18.80
C SER A 234 7.49 -4.00 19.50
N LYS A 235 7.10 -2.76 19.24
CA LYS A 235 7.73 -1.59 19.87
C LYS A 235 7.29 -1.40 21.32
N ARG A 236 6.10 -1.81 21.69
CA ARG A 236 5.65 -1.85 23.08
C ARG A 236 6.46 -2.86 23.89
N GLU A 237 6.64 -4.07 23.38
CA GLU A 237 7.46 -5.11 24.02
C GLU A 237 8.91 -4.66 24.20
N GLU A 238 9.46 -3.91 23.22
CA GLU A 238 10.86 -3.48 23.23
C GLU A 238 11.14 -2.26 24.09
N TYR A 239 10.20 -1.32 24.22
CA TYR A 239 10.45 -0.02 24.84
C TYR A 239 9.52 0.35 26.00
N GLU A 240 8.24 -0.12 26.01
CA GLU A 240 7.25 0.42 26.94
C GLU A 240 7.58 0.13 28.41
N LYS A 241 8.14 -1.06 28.69
CA LYS A 241 8.52 -1.47 30.06
C LYS A 241 9.62 -0.59 30.65
N ASP A 242 10.63 -0.26 29.83
CA ASP A 242 11.83 0.45 30.30
C ASP A 242 11.68 1.98 30.23
N PHE A 243 10.96 2.50 29.24
CA PHE A 243 10.90 3.93 28.92
C PHE A 243 9.48 4.52 28.97
N GLY A 244 8.47 3.71 29.16
CA GLY A 244 7.07 4.12 29.22
C GLY A 244 6.43 4.37 27.84
N ARG A 245 5.10 4.56 27.88
CA ARG A 245 4.26 4.67 26.67
C ARG A 245 4.55 5.90 25.81
N ASP A 246 4.81 7.05 26.43
CA ASP A 246 5.08 8.28 25.69
C ASP A 246 6.41 8.23 24.92
N PHE A 247 7.40 7.54 25.45
CA PHE A 247 8.65 7.28 24.72
C PHE A 247 8.42 6.34 23.57
N THR A 248 7.67 5.25 23.79
CA THR A 248 7.30 4.27 22.75
C THR A 248 6.52 4.94 21.61
N GLU A 249 5.60 5.84 21.91
CA GLU A 249 4.88 6.63 20.90
C GLU A 249 5.83 7.49 20.06
N ARG A 250 6.75 8.20 20.70
CA ARG A 250 7.74 9.01 19.97
C ARG A 250 8.60 8.14 19.04
N LYS A 251 9.03 6.97 19.51
CA LYS A 251 9.79 6.00 18.71
C LYS A 251 8.97 5.48 17.52
N CYS A 252 7.73 5.08 17.73
CA CYS A 252 6.82 4.68 16.65
C CYS A 252 6.65 5.81 15.62
N SER A 253 6.44 7.05 16.08
CA SER A 253 6.33 8.22 15.19
C SER A 253 7.60 8.48 14.38
N GLN A 254 8.79 8.34 14.98
CA GLN A 254 10.07 8.49 14.28
C GLN A 254 10.27 7.41 13.20
N ILE A 255 9.93 6.16 13.50
CA ILE A 255 10.03 5.05 12.55
C ILE A 255 9.07 5.25 11.39
N ILE A 256 7.81 5.60 11.68
CA ILE A 256 6.79 5.91 10.65
C ILE A 256 7.24 7.10 9.79
N SER A 257 7.78 8.18 10.40
CA SER A 257 8.28 9.35 9.67
C SER A 257 9.38 8.98 8.68
N ARG A 258 10.39 8.20 9.13
CA ARG A 258 11.49 7.76 8.26
C ARG A 258 11.01 6.84 7.14
N ALA A 259 10.11 5.90 7.44
CA ALA A 259 9.50 5.04 6.44
C ALA A 259 8.71 5.85 5.39
N SER A 260 7.91 6.82 5.85
CA SER A 260 7.14 7.71 4.98
C SER A 260 8.04 8.60 4.12
N MET A 261 9.11 9.18 4.69
CA MET A 261 10.08 9.98 3.91
C MET A 261 10.75 9.16 2.81
N LEU A 262 11.26 7.97 3.17
CA LEU A 262 11.91 7.08 2.21
C LEU A 262 10.93 6.69 1.09
N MET A 263 9.70 6.34 1.46
CA MET A 263 8.66 5.94 0.52
C MET A 263 8.29 7.07 -0.43
N VAL A 264 8.03 8.28 0.10
CA VAL A 264 7.70 9.44 -0.73
C VAL A 264 8.86 9.77 -1.66
N ALA A 265 10.11 9.78 -1.18
CA ALA A 265 11.27 10.04 -2.01
C ALA A 265 11.39 9.07 -3.20
N VAL A 266 11.32 7.75 -2.93
CA VAL A 266 11.45 6.73 -3.97
C VAL A 266 10.27 6.73 -4.94
N VAL A 267 9.03 6.76 -4.41
CA VAL A 267 7.82 6.68 -5.24
C VAL A 267 7.63 7.93 -6.08
N MET A 268 7.87 9.11 -5.51
CA MET A 268 7.75 10.37 -6.27
C MET A 268 8.84 10.50 -7.32
N PHE A 269 10.08 10.11 -7.01
CA PHE A 269 11.16 10.08 -8.01
C PHE A 269 10.81 9.15 -9.18
N PHE A 270 10.29 7.96 -8.88
CA PHE A 270 9.80 7.03 -9.90
C PHE A 270 8.64 7.64 -10.72
N ALA A 271 7.67 8.25 -10.06
CA ALA A 271 6.53 8.87 -10.73
C ALA A 271 6.95 10.02 -11.65
N PHE A 272 7.82 10.91 -11.17
CA PHE A 272 8.37 11.99 -12.00
C PHE A 272 9.14 11.45 -13.20
N SER A 273 10.00 10.43 -12.99
CA SER A 273 10.75 9.82 -14.10
C SER A 273 9.83 9.24 -15.16
N CYS A 274 8.74 8.58 -14.75
CA CYS A 274 7.73 8.08 -15.68
C CYS A 274 7.02 9.22 -16.43
N LEU A 275 6.62 10.31 -15.72
CA LEU A 275 5.91 11.44 -16.33
C LEU A 275 6.77 12.20 -17.34
N PHE A 276 8.05 12.40 -17.04
CA PHE A 276 8.96 13.06 -17.98
C PHE A 276 9.35 12.19 -19.16
N THR A 277 9.20 10.85 -19.05
CA THR A 277 9.48 9.92 -20.15
C THR A 277 8.25 9.67 -21.02
N LEU A 278 7.08 9.54 -20.41
CA LEU A 278 5.81 9.20 -21.04
C LEU A 278 4.91 10.43 -21.11
N SER A 279 4.22 10.61 -22.24
CA SER A 279 3.22 11.66 -22.37
C SER A 279 1.94 11.34 -21.58
N PRO A 280 1.08 12.34 -21.28
CA PRO A 280 -0.25 12.09 -20.71
C PRO A 280 -1.12 11.16 -21.58
N ALA A 281 -0.96 11.19 -22.91
CA ALA A 281 -1.62 10.25 -23.82
C ALA A 281 -1.15 8.80 -23.57
N ASN A 282 0.15 8.57 -23.33
CA ASN A 282 0.68 7.26 -22.97
C ASN A 282 0.12 6.78 -21.62
N MET A 283 -0.09 7.68 -20.66
CA MET A 283 -0.71 7.32 -19.38
C MET A 283 -2.18 6.94 -19.55
N ALA A 284 -2.92 7.64 -20.42
CA ALA A 284 -4.30 7.29 -20.76
C ALA A 284 -4.37 5.92 -21.45
N GLU A 285 -3.44 5.62 -22.34
CA GLU A 285 -3.33 4.32 -23.00
C GLU A 285 -2.99 3.19 -22.02
N ALA A 286 -2.05 3.40 -21.09
CA ALA A 286 -1.73 2.43 -20.03
C ALA A 286 -2.98 2.10 -19.18
N LYS A 287 -3.80 3.12 -18.86
CA LYS A 287 -5.08 2.92 -18.18
C LYS A 287 -6.05 2.11 -19.04
N ALA A 288 -6.20 2.44 -20.32
CA ALA A 288 -7.08 1.74 -21.25
C ALA A 288 -6.67 0.26 -21.43
N GLN A 289 -5.39 -0.01 -21.50
CA GLN A 289 -4.83 -1.37 -21.53
C GLN A 289 -4.92 -2.09 -20.18
N ASN A 290 -5.27 -1.38 -19.12
CA ASN A 290 -5.40 -1.92 -17.75
C ASN A 290 -4.09 -2.57 -17.23
N ILE A 291 -2.93 -1.97 -17.53
CA ILE A 291 -1.60 -2.45 -17.15
C ILE A 291 -0.86 -1.44 -16.28
N PRO A 292 0.06 -1.89 -15.41
CA PRO A 292 0.88 -0.98 -14.61
C PRO A 292 1.88 -0.21 -15.49
N VAL A 293 2.33 0.96 -15.00
CA VAL A 293 3.24 1.84 -15.76
C VAL A 293 4.56 1.15 -16.18
N LEU A 294 5.08 0.22 -15.37
CA LEU A 294 6.29 -0.53 -15.74
C LEU A 294 6.05 -1.44 -16.96
N SER A 295 4.89 -2.11 -17.04
CA SER A 295 4.53 -2.91 -18.21
C SER A 295 4.33 -2.02 -19.45
N TYR A 296 3.73 -0.83 -19.25
CA TYR A 296 3.59 0.13 -20.35
C TYR A 296 4.95 0.67 -20.82
N LEU A 297 5.87 0.98 -19.91
CA LEU A 297 7.24 1.36 -20.24
C LEU A 297 7.95 0.26 -21.07
N ALA A 298 7.80 -1.01 -20.66
CA ALA A 298 8.35 -2.14 -21.41
C ALA A 298 7.81 -2.17 -22.84
N ASN A 299 6.49 -2.02 -23.02
CA ASN A 299 5.88 -1.95 -24.35
C ASN A 299 6.35 -0.73 -25.15
N HIS A 300 6.46 0.42 -24.52
CA HIS A 300 6.94 1.65 -25.15
C HIS A 300 8.35 1.50 -25.71
N PHE A 301 9.26 0.93 -24.92
CA PHE A 301 10.63 0.64 -25.39
C PHE A 301 10.67 -0.49 -26.43
N ALA A 302 9.76 -1.49 -26.33
CA ALA A 302 9.62 -2.55 -27.33
C ALA A 302 9.18 -2.01 -28.69
N SER A 303 8.28 -1.03 -28.72
CA SER A 303 7.73 -0.43 -29.95
C SER A 303 8.64 0.60 -30.63
N MET A 304 9.74 1.02 -29.99
CA MET A 304 10.69 1.95 -30.60
C MET A 304 11.27 1.36 -31.89
N THR A 305 11.08 2.08 -33.02
CA THR A 305 11.60 1.70 -34.33
C THR A 305 13.05 2.19 -34.46
N GLY A 306 13.94 1.33 -35.03
CA GLY A 306 15.35 1.62 -35.24
C GLY A 306 16.28 0.72 -34.45
N THR A 307 17.57 1.04 -34.44
CA THR A 307 18.57 0.26 -33.69
C THR A 307 18.38 0.47 -32.20
N LYS A 308 17.75 -0.52 -31.53
CA LYS A 308 17.58 -0.46 -30.06
C LYS A 308 18.97 -0.50 -29.39
N THR A 309 19.19 0.40 -28.46
CA THR A 309 20.38 0.33 -27.60
C THR A 309 20.25 -0.90 -26.68
N THR A 310 21.38 -1.47 -26.27
CA THR A 310 21.39 -2.58 -25.27
C THR A 310 20.63 -2.19 -24.01
N PHE A 311 20.68 -0.91 -23.63
CA PHE A 311 19.93 -0.35 -22.51
C PHE A 311 18.40 -0.45 -22.72
N ALA A 312 17.88 -0.04 -23.89
CA ALA A 312 16.44 -0.12 -24.19
C ALA A 312 15.93 -1.56 -24.14
N ILE A 313 16.71 -2.51 -24.67
CA ILE A 313 16.40 -3.95 -24.60
C ILE A 313 16.37 -4.41 -23.12
N THR A 314 17.38 -4.02 -22.34
CA THR A 314 17.42 -4.39 -20.90
C THR A 314 16.20 -3.86 -20.16
N LEU A 315 15.81 -2.60 -20.41
CA LEU A 315 14.66 -1.97 -19.74
C LEU A 315 13.33 -2.62 -20.17
N GLU A 316 13.21 -3.01 -21.42
CA GLU A 316 12.04 -3.73 -21.97
C GLU A 316 11.71 -5.00 -21.17
N TYR A 317 12.71 -5.82 -20.88
CA TYR A 317 12.51 -7.06 -20.10
C TYR A 317 12.51 -6.81 -18.59
N ALA A 318 13.42 -5.97 -18.10
CA ALA A 318 13.56 -5.73 -16.68
C ALA A 318 12.31 -5.09 -16.07
N ALA A 319 11.68 -4.13 -16.75
CA ALA A 319 10.51 -3.45 -16.24
C ALA A 319 9.33 -4.41 -16.00
N SER A 320 9.07 -5.33 -16.93
CA SER A 320 8.02 -6.34 -16.77
C SER A 320 8.32 -7.34 -15.67
N ILE A 321 9.55 -7.83 -15.57
CA ILE A 321 9.98 -8.77 -14.52
C ILE A 321 9.87 -8.10 -13.14
N ILE A 322 10.32 -6.86 -13.02
CA ILE A 322 10.24 -6.09 -11.78
C ILE A 322 8.78 -5.87 -11.37
N ALA A 323 7.89 -5.57 -12.32
CA ALA A 323 6.46 -5.46 -12.05
C ALA A 323 5.88 -6.78 -11.51
N LEU A 324 6.18 -7.92 -12.16
CA LEU A 324 5.73 -9.23 -11.70
C LEU A 324 6.22 -9.54 -10.28
N VAL A 325 7.51 -9.33 -10.01
CA VAL A 325 8.10 -9.55 -8.67
C VAL A 325 7.47 -8.66 -7.61
N ALA A 326 7.22 -7.38 -7.94
CA ALA A 326 6.59 -6.43 -7.03
C ALA A 326 5.18 -6.88 -6.61
N ILE A 327 4.37 -7.27 -7.60
CA ILE A 327 3.00 -7.71 -7.37
C ILE A 327 2.98 -9.01 -6.59
N PHE A 328 3.81 -9.98 -6.98
CA PHE A 328 3.95 -11.28 -6.33
C PHE A 328 4.31 -11.13 -4.84
N LYS A 329 5.32 -10.33 -4.53
CA LYS A 329 5.73 -10.01 -3.14
C LYS A 329 4.59 -9.40 -2.34
N SER A 330 3.91 -8.41 -2.90
CA SER A 330 2.87 -7.66 -2.19
C SER A 330 1.61 -8.49 -1.96
N PHE A 331 1.31 -9.43 -2.84
CA PHE A 331 0.22 -10.37 -2.68
C PHE A 331 0.32 -11.15 -1.36
N PHE A 332 1.51 -11.67 -1.02
CA PHE A 332 1.68 -12.46 0.21
C PHE A 332 1.42 -11.66 1.48
N GLY A 333 1.88 -10.40 1.54
CA GLY A 333 1.62 -9.55 2.70
C GLY A 333 0.13 -9.31 2.93
N HIS A 334 -0.60 -9.03 1.86
CA HIS A 334 -2.03 -8.81 1.93
C HIS A 334 -2.82 -10.11 2.14
N TYR A 335 -2.32 -11.24 1.61
CA TYR A 335 -2.92 -12.55 1.86
C TYR A 335 -2.94 -12.90 3.34
N LEU A 336 -1.83 -12.68 4.07
CA LEU A 336 -1.77 -12.94 5.50
C LEU A 336 -2.81 -12.12 6.29
N GLY A 337 -2.93 -10.83 5.97
CA GLY A 337 -3.94 -9.96 6.59
C GLY A 337 -5.38 -10.34 6.23
N THR A 338 -5.63 -10.71 4.97
CA THR A 338 -6.96 -11.17 4.53
C THR A 338 -7.34 -12.49 5.20
N LEU A 339 -6.39 -13.43 5.30
CA LEU A 339 -6.60 -14.72 5.98
C LEU A 339 -6.94 -14.51 7.45
N GLU A 340 -6.20 -13.63 8.15
CA GLU A 340 -6.46 -13.29 9.55
C GLU A 340 -7.85 -12.65 9.71
N GLY A 341 -8.18 -11.69 8.86
CA GLY A 341 -9.49 -11.02 8.87
C GLY A 341 -10.64 -11.97 8.60
N LEU A 342 -10.53 -12.82 7.57
CA LEU A 342 -11.57 -13.80 7.23
C LEU A 342 -11.76 -14.85 8.34
N ASN A 343 -10.65 -15.39 8.86
CA ASN A 343 -10.70 -16.32 9.99
C ASN A 343 -11.34 -15.67 11.22
N GLY A 344 -11.02 -14.41 11.48
CA GLY A 344 -11.63 -13.62 12.56
C GLY A 344 -13.14 -13.47 12.39
N LEU A 345 -13.62 -13.22 11.18
CA LEU A 345 -15.05 -13.13 10.86
C LEU A 345 -15.73 -14.51 11.06
N ILE A 346 -15.17 -15.57 10.49
CA ILE A 346 -15.73 -16.91 10.60
C ILE A 346 -15.82 -17.35 12.07
N LEU A 347 -14.77 -17.07 12.86
CA LEU A 347 -14.77 -17.39 14.29
C LEU A 347 -15.82 -16.57 15.05
N LYS A 348 -15.92 -15.25 14.82
CA LYS A 348 -16.88 -14.40 15.53
C LYS A 348 -18.34 -14.73 15.18
N PHE A 349 -18.65 -14.93 13.91
CA PHE A 349 -20.01 -15.18 13.46
C PHE A 349 -20.41 -16.66 13.52
N GLY A 350 -19.52 -17.58 13.13
CA GLY A 350 -19.81 -19.01 13.07
C GLY A 350 -19.65 -19.72 14.40
N TYR A 351 -18.66 -19.34 15.20
CA TYR A 351 -18.27 -20.06 16.42
C TYR A 351 -18.35 -19.20 17.70
N LYS A 352 -18.98 -18.01 17.63
CA LYS A 352 -19.13 -17.08 18.77
C LYS A 352 -17.78 -16.72 19.44
N GLY A 353 -16.70 -16.71 18.66
CA GLY A 353 -15.34 -16.43 19.15
C GLY A 353 -14.59 -17.61 19.76
N ASP A 354 -15.21 -18.78 19.85
CA ASP A 354 -14.61 -19.96 20.49
C ASP A 354 -13.69 -20.71 19.52
N LYS A 355 -12.38 -20.49 19.68
CA LYS A 355 -11.32 -21.12 18.86
C LYS A 355 -11.19 -22.62 19.09
N THR A 356 -11.73 -23.16 20.18
CA THR A 356 -11.59 -24.60 20.50
C THR A 356 -12.51 -25.47 19.66
N LYS A 357 -13.57 -24.89 19.06
CA LYS A 357 -14.58 -25.59 18.26
C LYS A 357 -14.18 -25.82 16.80
N VAL A 358 -13.06 -25.29 16.36
CA VAL A 358 -12.62 -25.39 14.97
C VAL A 358 -11.15 -25.72 14.86
N SER A 359 -10.81 -26.63 13.95
CA SER A 359 -9.41 -26.87 13.58
C SER A 359 -8.87 -25.69 12.79
N LEU A 360 -7.84 -25.01 13.30
CA LEU A 360 -7.20 -23.89 12.64
C LEU A 360 -6.68 -24.25 11.24
N GLY A 361 -6.18 -25.48 11.05
CA GLY A 361 -5.75 -25.96 9.74
C GLY A 361 -6.90 -26.02 8.73
N LYS A 362 -8.05 -26.59 9.11
CA LYS A 362 -9.24 -26.62 8.25
C LYS A 362 -9.75 -25.21 7.95
N LEU A 363 -9.79 -24.34 8.96
CA LEU A 363 -10.22 -22.96 8.79
C LEU A 363 -9.33 -22.23 7.78
N ASN A 364 -8.00 -22.32 7.93
CA ASN A 364 -7.05 -21.71 7.01
C ASN A 364 -7.20 -22.22 5.57
N THR A 365 -7.43 -23.54 5.39
CA THR A 365 -7.63 -24.14 4.06
C THR A 365 -8.91 -23.61 3.40
N ILE A 366 -10.03 -23.58 4.12
CA ILE A 366 -11.30 -23.05 3.60
C ILE A 366 -11.15 -21.56 3.22
N SER A 367 -10.55 -20.78 4.11
CA SER A 367 -10.30 -19.36 3.85
C SER A 367 -9.35 -19.14 2.66
N MET A 368 -8.31 -19.96 2.51
CA MET A 368 -7.42 -19.94 1.35
C MET A 368 -8.17 -20.19 0.04
N ILE A 369 -9.00 -21.24 0.01
CA ILE A 369 -9.81 -21.59 -1.17
C ILE A 369 -10.75 -20.43 -1.54
N PHE A 370 -11.41 -19.82 -0.54
CA PHE A 370 -12.29 -18.68 -0.78
C PHE A 370 -11.52 -17.46 -1.33
N ILE A 371 -10.39 -17.11 -0.71
CA ILE A 371 -9.55 -15.98 -1.12
C ILE A 371 -9.03 -16.19 -2.55
N MET A 372 -8.44 -17.35 -2.84
CA MET A 372 -7.90 -17.67 -4.16
C MET A 372 -8.99 -17.78 -5.23
N GLY A 373 -10.11 -18.41 -4.90
CA GLY A 373 -11.24 -18.54 -5.81
C GLY A 373 -11.87 -17.19 -6.17
N SER A 374 -12.13 -16.34 -5.17
CA SER A 374 -12.64 -14.99 -5.42
C SER A 374 -11.64 -14.13 -6.21
N THR A 375 -10.36 -14.23 -5.91
CA THR A 375 -9.30 -13.52 -6.65
C THR A 375 -9.24 -14.01 -8.11
N TRP A 376 -9.38 -15.29 -8.35
CA TRP A 376 -9.43 -15.85 -9.70
C TRP A 376 -10.64 -15.33 -10.50
N VAL A 377 -11.83 -15.33 -9.90
CA VAL A 377 -13.04 -14.80 -10.55
C VAL A 377 -12.87 -13.35 -10.95
N VAL A 378 -12.34 -12.51 -10.07
CA VAL A 378 -12.11 -11.09 -10.36
C VAL A 378 -10.99 -10.92 -11.40
N ALA A 379 -9.91 -11.71 -11.33
CA ALA A 379 -8.83 -11.69 -12.32
C ALA A 379 -9.33 -12.12 -13.71
N TYR A 380 -10.23 -13.08 -13.78
CA TYR A 380 -10.89 -13.50 -15.02
C TYR A 380 -11.78 -12.39 -15.59
N ALA A 381 -12.60 -11.75 -14.76
CA ALA A 381 -13.50 -10.66 -15.16
C ALA A 381 -12.76 -9.39 -15.64
N ASN A 382 -11.50 -9.21 -15.25
CA ASN A 382 -10.62 -8.10 -15.66
C ASN A 382 -11.21 -6.69 -15.49
N PRO A 383 -11.75 -6.32 -14.32
CA PRO A 383 -12.20 -4.96 -14.10
C PRO A 383 -11.03 -3.97 -14.19
N ASN A 384 -11.33 -2.69 -14.48
CA ASN A 384 -10.30 -1.65 -14.51
C ASN A 384 -9.66 -1.48 -13.12
N ILE A 385 -8.34 -1.61 -13.06
CA ILE A 385 -7.58 -1.63 -11.79
C ILE A 385 -7.64 -0.27 -11.10
N LEU A 386 -7.49 0.84 -11.84
CA LEU A 386 -7.58 2.18 -11.26
C LEU A 386 -8.96 2.44 -10.67
N ASP A 387 -10.02 2.01 -11.37
CA ASP A 387 -11.39 2.16 -10.88
C ASP A 387 -11.63 1.30 -9.63
N LEU A 388 -11.08 0.07 -9.56
CA LEU A 388 -11.12 -0.74 -8.34
C LEU A 388 -10.40 -0.07 -7.16
N ILE A 389 -9.21 0.51 -7.42
CA ILE A 389 -8.45 1.23 -6.40
C ILE A 389 -9.26 2.42 -5.87
N GLU A 390 -9.79 3.23 -6.78
CA GLU A 390 -10.47 4.48 -6.44
C GLU A 390 -11.88 4.26 -5.84
N ALA A 391 -12.63 3.26 -6.31
CA ALA A 391 -14.00 3.01 -5.87
C ALA A 391 -14.09 2.07 -4.65
N MET A 392 -13.13 1.18 -4.45
CA MET A 392 -13.18 0.18 -3.37
C MET A 392 -11.95 0.23 -2.47
N GLY A 393 -10.75 0.03 -3.02
CA GLY A 393 -9.53 -0.14 -2.23
C GLY A 393 -9.23 1.05 -1.33
N ALA A 394 -9.08 2.23 -1.91
CA ALA A 394 -8.72 3.43 -1.18
C ALA A 394 -9.80 3.90 -0.18
N PRO A 395 -11.10 3.93 -0.51
CA PRO A 395 -12.14 4.34 0.44
C PRO A 395 -12.23 3.46 1.68
N ILE A 396 -12.10 2.14 1.51
CA ILE A 396 -12.17 1.22 2.65
C ILE A 396 -10.89 1.34 3.50
N ILE A 397 -9.72 1.48 2.86
CA ILE A 397 -8.47 1.77 3.58
C ILE A 397 -8.60 3.09 4.36
N ALA A 398 -9.16 4.14 3.76
CA ALA A 398 -9.35 5.43 4.42
C ALA A 398 -10.27 5.34 5.64
N SER A 399 -11.29 4.48 5.60
CA SER A 399 -12.15 4.21 6.75
C SER A 399 -11.36 3.62 7.92
N LEU A 400 -10.47 2.67 7.66
CA LEU A 400 -9.61 2.03 8.66
C LEU A 400 -8.46 2.94 9.11
N LEU A 401 -7.76 3.54 8.14
CA LEU A 401 -6.52 4.28 8.36
C LEU A 401 -6.73 5.70 8.88
N CYS A 402 -7.79 6.36 8.40
CA CYS A 402 -8.08 7.75 8.71
C CYS A 402 -9.25 7.91 9.68
N LEU A 403 -10.46 7.46 9.31
CA LEU A 403 -11.66 7.78 10.07
C LEU A 403 -11.76 7.03 11.40
N LEU A 404 -11.37 5.77 11.45
CA LEU A 404 -11.40 4.98 12.70
C LEU A 404 -10.51 5.60 13.79
N PRO A 405 -9.23 5.97 13.55
CA PRO A 405 -8.42 6.64 14.56
C PRO A 405 -8.98 7.99 14.97
N MET A 406 -9.55 8.78 14.05
CA MET A 406 -10.16 10.07 14.38
C MET A 406 -11.40 9.91 15.25
N TYR A 407 -12.23 8.92 14.96
CA TYR A 407 -13.37 8.56 15.82
C TYR A 407 -12.90 8.13 17.22
N ALA A 408 -11.85 7.31 17.29
CA ALA A 408 -11.27 6.85 18.54
C ALA A 408 -10.69 8.03 19.38
N ILE A 409 -9.93 8.92 18.76
CA ILE A 409 -9.39 10.13 19.44
C ILE A 409 -10.52 10.98 20.02
N ARG A 410 -11.63 11.08 19.30
CA ARG A 410 -12.78 11.86 19.78
C ARG A 410 -13.49 11.20 20.96
N LYS A 411 -13.57 9.87 21.00
CA LYS A 411 -14.42 9.11 21.93
C LYS A 411 -13.65 8.46 23.09
N ALA A 412 -12.48 7.85 22.83
CA ALA A 412 -11.74 7.12 23.85
C ALA A 412 -11.02 8.07 24.82
N PRO A 413 -11.18 7.90 26.16
CA PRO A 413 -10.49 8.73 27.16
C PRO A 413 -8.96 8.63 27.08
N SER A 414 -8.41 7.44 26.78
CA SER A 414 -6.97 7.20 26.67
C SER A 414 -6.30 7.99 25.54
N LEU A 415 -7.07 8.46 24.57
CA LEU A 415 -6.62 9.26 23.43
C LEU A 415 -6.93 10.76 23.57
N ALA A 416 -7.50 11.20 24.70
CA ALA A 416 -7.95 12.59 24.92
C ALA A 416 -6.81 13.61 24.72
N LYS A 417 -5.55 13.24 25.05
CA LYS A 417 -4.38 14.11 24.88
C LYS A 417 -4.11 14.53 23.42
N TYR A 418 -4.65 13.82 22.45
CA TYR A 418 -4.49 14.14 21.02
C TYR A 418 -5.63 14.97 20.44
N ARG A 419 -6.70 15.27 21.23
CA ARG A 419 -7.83 16.08 20.76
C ARG A 419 -7.37 17.50 20.44
N GLY A 420 -7.98 18.10 19.41
CA GLY A 420 -7.69 19.48 19.00
C GLY A 420 -6.40 19.70 18.20
N HIS A 421 -5.63 18.66 17.91
CA HIS A 421 -4.46 18.78 17.05
C HIS A 421 -4.86 19.01 15.58
N LEU A 422 -4.14 19.87 14.87
CA LEU A 422 -4.39 20.19 13.45
C LEU A 422 -4.23 18.97 12.53
N ASP A 423 -3.33 18.06 12.86
CA ASP A 423 -3.15 16.81 12.12
C ASP A 423 -4.42 15.93 12.10
N ASN A 424 -5.27 16.01 13.14
CA ASN A 424 -6.55 15.30 13.15
C ASN A 424 -7.53 15.85 12.10
N VAL A 425 -7.54 17.18 11.91
CA VAL A 425 -8.36 17.82 10.87
C VAL A 425 -7.90 17.35 9.51
N PHE A 426 -6.58 17.39 9.26
CA PHE A 426 -5.99 16.93 8.02
C PHE A 426 -6.36 15.46 7.71
N VAL A 427 -6.15 14.54 8.67
CA VAL A 427 -6.46 13.12 8.51
C VAL A 427 -7.95 12.89 8.25
N THR A 428 -8.82 13.65 8.94
CA THR A 428 -10.27 13.56 8.70
C THR A 428 -10.65 14.01 7.30
N VAL A 429 -10.10 15.13 6.83
CA VAL A 429 -10.36 15.67 5.48
C VAL A 429 -9.88 14.69 4.42
N ILE A 430 -8.65 14.15 4.53
CA ILE A 430 -8.13 13.14 3.60
C ILE A 430 -9.02 11.90 3.58
N GLY A 431 -9.44 11.40 4.75
CA GLY A 431 -10.34 10.25 4.86
C GLY A 431 -11.69 10.50 4.16
N LEU A 432 -12.31 11.65 4.40
CA LEU A 432 -13.58 12.01 3.78
C LEU A 432 -13.45 12.21 2.28
N LEU A 433 -12.43 12.93 1.80
CA LEU A 433 -12.18 13.12 0.36
C LEU A 433 -11.97 11.79 -0.36
N THR A 434 -11.25 10.85 0.27
CA THR A 434 -11.04 9.51 -0.30
C THR A 434 -12.35 8.72 -0.41
N ILE A 435 -13.23 8.80 0.61
CA ILE A 435 -14.53 8.11 0.57
C ILE A 435 -15.48 8.76 -0.44
N LEU A 436 -15.48 10.09 -0.56
CA LEU A 436 -16.31 10.79 -1.52
C LEU A 436 -16.02 10.42 -2.98
N ASN A 437 -14.85 9.83 -3.27
CA ASN A 437 -14.56 9.30 -4.60
C ASN A 437 -15.52 8.18 -5.03
N ILE A 438 -16.10 7.42 -4.10
CA ILE A 438 -17.15 6.44 -4.41
C ILE A 438 -18.33 7.15 -5.09
N VAL A 439 -18.76 8.27 -4.51
CA VAL A 439 -19.91 9.04 -5.04
C VAL A 439 -19.59 9.56 -6.44
N TYR A 440 -18.40 10.14 -6.64
CA TYR A 440 -17.98 10.64 -7.94
C TYR A 440 -17.92 9.55 -9.04
N LYS A 441 -17.62 8.31 -8.67
CA LYS A 441 -17.57 7.19 -9.63
C LYS A 441 -18.93 6.56 -9.94
N LEU A 442 -19.96 6.85 -9.12
CA LEU A 442 -21.33 6.34 -9.32
C LEU A 442 -22.15 7.26 -10.21
N PHE A 443 -21.77 8.53 -10.33
CA PHE A 443 -22.40 9.57 -11.16
C PHE A 443 -21.47 10.08 -12.26
#